data_0fb10ee22f58f61d668d468790e1f975
#
_entry.id   0fb10ee22f58f61d668d468790e1f975
#
_cell.length_a   1.000
_cell.length_b   1.000
_cell.length_c   1.000
_cell.angle_alpha   90.00
_cell.angle_beta   90.00
_cell.angle_gamma   90.00
#
_symmetry.space_group_name_H-M   'P 1'
#
loop_
_entity.id
_entity.type
_entity.pdbx_description
1 polymer ?
#
loop_
_entity_poly.entity_id
_entity_poly.type
_entity_poly.pdbx_seq_one_letter_code
_entity_poly.pdbx_strand_id
1 'polypeptide(L)'
;IGAPRDYREVSKDMIVESFPPDAPARTYRPLLERIPTWNATVIREALTSMSQFNVHGQLSRITVPTLVMVGAKDGVATPTIAKGIQAQIPGAQLVEFDTGHFMMAEDPDQFRTVLGDFLKQLTRQPAPHGS
;
A
#
# COMPACT_ATOMS: atom_id res chain seq x y z
N ILE A 1 30.54 4.78 3.37
CA ILE A 1 29.42 3.96 2.87
C ILE A 1 29.24 2.89 3.93
N GLY A 2 28.15 2.98 4.75
CA GLY A 2 27.86 2.00 5.80
C GLY A 2 27.63 0.59 5.23
N ALA A 3 27.87 -0.43 6.04
CA ALA A 3 27.57 -1.82 5.66
C ALA A 3 26.09 -1.94 5.25
N PRO A 4 25.77 -2.79 4.27
CA PRO A 4 24.38 -2.99 3.88
C PRO A 4 23.59 -3.52 5.09
N ARG A 5 22.42 -2.93 5.35
CA ARG A 5 21.57 -3.35 6.47
C ARG A 5 21.13 -4.81 6.29
N ASP A 6 21.04 -5.54 7.39
CA ASP A 6 20.51 -6.91 7.36
C ASP A 6 19.04 -6.87 6.91
N TYR A 7 18.64 -7.82 6.05
CA TYR A 7 17.26 -7.93 5.60
C TYR A 7 16.25 -8.06 6.76
N ARG A 8 16.68 -8.63 7.89
CA ARG A 8 15.84 -8.76 9.09
C ARG A 8 15.54 -7.40 9.72
N GLU A 9 16.52 -6.51 9.76
CA GLU A 9 16.33 -5.14 10.25
C GLU A 9 15.41 -4.35 9.35
N VAL A 10 15.63 -4.41 8.03
CA VAL A 10 14.77 -3.74 7.06
C VAL A 10 13.34 -4.25 7.14
N SER A 11 13.15 -5.57 7.18
CA SER A 11 11.82 -6.18 7.30
C SER A 11 11.12 -5.82 8.61
N LYS A 12 11.87 -5.74 9.70
CA LYS A 12 11.35 -5.32 11.01
C LYS A 12 10.84 -3.89 10.96
N ASP A 13 11.63 -2.98 10.42
CA ASP A 13 11.26 -1.57 10.32
C ASP A 13 10.02 -1.40 9.44
N MET A 14 9.98 -2.06 8.27
CA MET A 14 8.81 -2.03 7.40
C MET A 14 7.54 -2.54 8.09
N ILE A 15 7.63 -3.61 8.88
CA ILE A 15 6.48 -4.11 9.64
C ILE A 15 6.05 -3.07 10.68
N VAL A 16 6.96 -2.50 11.44
CA VAL A 16 6.63 -1.53 12.48
C VAL A 16 6.03 -0.26 11.88
N GLU A 17 6.63 0.25 10.80
CA GLU A 17 6.17 1.46 10.09
C GLU A 17 4.83 1.25 9.35
N SER A 18 4.44 -0.01 9.12
CA SER A 18 3.14 -0.34 8.53
C SER A 18 1.96 -0.11 9.49
N PHE A 19 2.21 0.09 10.78
CA PHE A 19 1.17 0.33 11.78
C PHE A 19 1.23 1.77 12.29
N PRO A 20 0.12 2.31 12.85
CA PRO A 20 0.14 3.61 13.51
C PRO A 20 1.22 3.68 14.60
N PRO A 21 1.84 4.85 14.82
CA PRO A 21 2.92 5.00 15.81
C PRO A 21 2.51 4.63 17.24
N ASP A 22 1.22 4.72 17.56
CA ASP A 22 0.63 4.37 18.84
C ASP A 22 0.03 2.95 18.89
N ALA A 23 0.21 2.17 17.82
CA ALA A 23 -0.28 0.80 17.77
C ALA A 23 0.38 -0.06 18.85
N PRO A 24 -0.41 -0.82 19.65
CA PRO A 24 0.16 -1.70 20.67
C PRO A 24 1.07 -2.75 20.04
N ALA A 25 2.26 -2.96 20.61
CA ALA A 25 3.25 -3.92 20.09
C ALA A 25 2.66 -5.34 19.87
N ARG A 26 1.65 -5.74 20.64
CA ARG A 26 0.94 -7.03 20.45
C ARG A 26 0.30 -7.17 19.07
N THR A 27 0.00 -6.06 18.40
CA THR A 27 -0.65 -6.05 17.07
C THR A 27 0.30 -6.56 15.97
N TYR A 28 1.56 -6.17 16.01
CA TYR A 28 2.55 -6.53 14.98
C TYR A 28 3.61 -7.56 15.45
N ARG A 29 3.69 -7.84 16.76
CA ARG A 29 4.64 -8.83 17.31
C ARG A 29 4.58 -10.19 16.60
N PRO A 30 3.40 -10.78 16.32
CA PRO A 30 3.33 -12.08 15.63
C PRO A 30 3.96 -12.04 14.23
N LEU A 31 3.96 -10.89 13.56
CA LEU A 31 4.64 -10.72 12.26
C LEU A 31 6.15 -10.66 12.45
N LEU A 32 6.62 -9.91 13.46
CA LEU A 32 8.06 -9.83 13.77
C LEU A 32 8.66 -11.18 14.14
N GLU A 33 7.94 -12.01 14.88
CA GLU A 33 8.38 -13.35 15.29
C GLU A 33 8.52 -14.32 14.10
N ARG A 34 7.91 -14.00 12.96
CA ARG A 34 8.04 -14.81 11.74
C ARG A 34 9.25 -14.45 10.88
N ILE A 35 9.86 -13.28 11.05
CA ILE A 35 11.00 -12.84 10.21
C ILE A 35 12.13 -13.88 10.17
N PRO A 36 12.55 -14.50 11.28
CA PRO A 36 13.62 -15.52 11.25
C PRO A 36 13.29 -16.77 10.43
N THR A 37 12.00 -17.03 10.18
CA THR A 37 11.55 -18.20 9.39
C THR A 37 11.54 -17.92 7.89
N TRP A 38 11.72 -16.68 7.47
CA TRP A 38 11.72 -16.31 6.07
C TRP A 38 13.00 -16.69 5.36
N ASN A 39 12.89 -17.06 4.10
CA ASN A 39 14.07 -17.34 3.29
C ASN A 39 14.81 -16.02 2.99
N ALA A 40 16.05 -15.92 3.53
CA ALA A 40 16.86 -14.71 3.43
C ALA A 40 17.13 -14.26 1.99
N THR A 41 17.37 -15.23 1.09
CA THR A 41 17.64 -14.93 -0.33
C THR A 41 16.40 -14.34 -0.99
N VAL A 42 15.24 -14.96 -0.83
CA VAL A 42 13.97 -14.49 -1.39
C VAL A 42 13.63 -13.08 -0.90
N ILE A 43 13.76 -12.82 0.40
CA ILE A 43 13.47 -11.49 0.96
C ILE A 43 14.45 -10.44 0.44
N ARG A 44 15.74 -10.77 0.37
CA ARG A 44 16.75 -9.83 -0.17
C ARG A 44 16.48 -9.50 -1.63
N GLU A 45 16.14 -10.48 -2.44
CA GLU A 45 15.80 -10.29 -3.85
C GLU A 45 14.52 -9.45 -4.01
N ALA A 46 13.50 -9.72 -3.19
CA ALA A 46 12.26 -8.93 -3.17
C ALA A 46 12.52 -7.47 -2.80
N LEU A 47 13.26 -7.20 -1.73
CA LEU A 47 13.62 -5.83 -1.32
C LEU A 47 14.44 -5.11 -2.38
N THR A 48 15.38 -5.82 -3.04
CA THR A 48 16.17 -5.27 -4.15
C THR A 48 15.27 -4.90 -5.33
N SER A 49 14.36 -5.79 -5.71
CA SER A 49 13.40 -5.53 -6.80
C SER A 49 12.48 -4.35 -6.49
N MET A 50 11.99 -4.26 -5.25
CA MET A 50 11.17 -3.13 -4.80
C MET A 50 11.94 -1.80 -4.91
N SER A 51 13.22 -1.77 -4.52
CA SER A 51 14.03 -0.55 -4.56
C SER A 51 14.33 -0.06 -5.99
N GLN A 52 14.28 -0.96 -6.96
CA GLN A 52 14.50 -0.68 -8.39
C GLN A 52 13.21 -0.41 -9.15
N PHE A 53 12.06 -0.72 -8.56
CA PHE A 53 10.76 -0.56 -9.20
C PHE A 53 10.40 0.92 -9.34
N ASN A 54 10.22 1.37 -10.58
CA ASN A 54 9.82 2.74 -10.87
C ASN A 54 8.91 2.77 -12.11
N VAL A 55 7.67 3.19 -11.92
CA VAL A 55 6.66 3.34 -12.98
C VAL A 55 6.16 4.78 -13.14
N HIS A 56 6.84 5.75 -12.55
CA HIS A 56 6.40 7.15 -12.53
C HIS A 56 6.01 7.68 -13.92
N GLY A 57 6.77 7.41 -14.96
CA GLY A 57 6.46 7.86 -16.32
C GLY A 57 5.34 7.08 -17.04
N GLN A 58 4.71 6.09 -16.38
CA GLN A 58 3.75 5.18 -17.00
C GLN A 58 2.34 5.27 -16.42
N LEU A 59 2.16 5.91 -15.26
CA LEU A 59 0.88 5.97 -14.55
C LEU A 59 -0.21 6.69 -15.37
N SER A 60 0.16 7.67 -16.17
CA SER A 60 -0.77 8.37 -17.08
C SER A 60 -1.36 7.49 -18.18
N ARG A 61 -0.81 6.30 -18.41
CA ARG A 61 -1.34 5.30 -19.35
C ARG A 61 -2.46 4.46 -18.78
N ILE A 62 -2.74 4.57 -17.48
CA ILE A 62 -3.86 3.88 -16.84
C ILE A 62 -5.12 4.66 -17.19
N THR A 63 -5.99 4.03 -17.99
CA THR A 63 -7.23 4.64 -18.51
C THR A 63 -8.49 4.05 -17.88
N VAL A 64 -8.33 3.00 -17.08
CA VAL A 64 -9.46 2.37 -16.36
C VAL A 64 -9.78 3.13 -15.09
N PRO A 65 -11.03 3.09 -14.61
CA PRO A 65 -11.40 3.68 -13.31
C PRO A 65 -10.48 3.15 -12.21
N THR A 66 -9.90 4.06 -11.45
CA THR A 66 -8.87 3.72 -10.45
C THR A 66 -9.24 4.33 -9.10
N LEU A 67 -9.16 3.53 -8.05
CA LEU A 67 -9.27 3.95 -6.66
C LEU A 67 -7.93 3.73 -5.96
N VAL A 68 -7.34 4.80 -5.45
CA VAL A 68 -6.16 4.78 -4.59
C VAL A 68 -6.64 4.87 -3.15
N MET A 69 -6.21 3.93 -2.31
CA MET A 69 -6.53 3.90 -0.88
C MET A 69 -5.24 3.95 -0.07
N VAL A 70 -5.22 4.73 1.00
CA VAL A 70 -4.03 4.89 1.85
C VAL A 70 -4.44 5.13 3.29
N GLY A 71 -3.65 4.59 4.23
CA GLY A 71 -3.76 4.95 5.64
C GLY A 71 -3.06 6.28 5.93
N ALA A 72 -3.71 7.18 6.64
CA ALA A 72 -3.14 8.48 7.02
C ALA A 72 -1.90 8.35 7.93
N LYS A 73 -1.78 7.21 8.61
CA LYS A 73 -0.68 6.86 9.54
C LYS A 73 0.28 5.81 8.94
N ASP A 74 0.20 5.57 7.63
CA ASP A 74 1.08 4.64 6.92
C ASP A 74 2.47 5.27 6.75
N GLY A 75 3.47 4.68 7.40
CA GLY A 75 4.87 5.12 7.31
C GLY A 75 5.64 4.51 6.13
N VAL A 76 5.06 3.50 5.46
CA VAL A 76 5.69 2.81 4.32
C VAL A 76 5.21 3.40 3.00
N ALA A 77 3.91 3.32 2.72
CA ALA A 77 3.27 3.91 1.55
C ALA A 77 2.53 5.19 1.97
N THR A 78 3.27 6.25 2.23
CA THR A 78 2.74 7.46 2.86
C THR A 78 1.63 8.14 2.04
N PRO A 79 0.76 8.95 2.68
CA PRO A 79 -0.25 9.74 1.98
C PRO A 79 0.34 10.63 0.86
N THR A 80 1.57 11.10 1.03
CA THR A 80 2.27 11.89 -0.01
C THR A 80 2.53 11.05 -1.25
N ILE A 81 2.96 9.80 -1.09
CA ILE A 81 3.16 8.87 -2.22
C ILE A 81 1.83 8.57 -2.90
N ALA A 82 0.78 8.28 -2.14
CA ALA A 82 -0.54 7.99 -2.68
C ALA A 82 -1.13 9.17 -3.47
N LYS A 83 -0.98 10.40 -2.97
CA LYS A 83 -1.36 11.63 -3.68
C LYS A 83 -0.57 11.79 -4.98
N GLY A 84 0.72 11.49 -4.96
CA GLY A 84 1.56 11.52 -6.15
C GLY A 84 1.16 10.49 -7.21
N ILE A 85 0.71 9.31 -6.79
CA ILE A 85 0.16 8.28 -7.70
C ILE A 85 -1.18 8.75 -8.27
N GLN A 86 -2.11 9.17 -7.41
CA GLN A 86 -3.43 9.65 -7.80
C GLN A 86 -3.35 10.81 -8.79
N ALA A 87 -2.45 11.76 -8.59
CA ALA A 87 -2.28 12.91 -9.47
C ALA A 87 -1.80 12.55 -10.89
N GLN A 88 -1.15 11.39 -11.07
CA GLN A 88 -0.63 10.93 -12.35
C GLN A 88 -1.61 10.03 -13.12
N ILE A 89 -2.64 9.48 -12.46
CA ILE A 89 -3.62 8.60 -13.09
C ILE A 89 -4.88 9.42 -13.42
N PRO A 90 -5.24 9.62 -14.70
CA PRO A 90 -6.40 10.41 -15.08
C PRO A 90 -7.69 9.88 -14.45
N GLY A 91 -8.41 10.74 -13.74
CA GLY A 91 -9.68 10.38 -13.10
C GLY A 91 -9.60 9.48 -11.87
N ALA A 92 -8.41 9.21 -11.35
CA ALA A 92 -8.26 8.39 -10.14
C ALA A 92 -8.87 9.09 -8.91
N GLN A 93 -9.60 8.31 -8.12
CA GLN A 93 -10.10 8.72 -6.80
C GLN A 93 -9.06 8.40 -5.73
N LEU A 94 -9.00 9.22 -4.67
CA LEU A 94 -8.16 8.97 -3.50
C LEU A 94 -9.03 8.96 -2.24
N VAL A 95 -8.84 7.95 -1.40
CA VAL A 95 -9.46 7.87 -0.07
C VAL A 95 -8.38 7.62 0.98
N GLU A 96 -8.34 8.48 2.00
CA GLU A 96 -7.49 8.32 3.18
C GLU A 96 -8.30 7.69 4.33
N PHE A 97 -7.71 6.69 4.98
CA PHE A 97 -8.24 6.03 6.18
C PHE A 97 -7.49 6.50 7.41
N ASP A 98 -8.13 6.59 8.57
CA ASP A 98 -7.45 6.88 9.84
C ASP A 98 -6.74 5.62 10.40
N THR A 99 -5.92 4.98 9.56
CA THR A 99 -5.24 3.70 9.83
C THR A 99 -3.77 3.77 9.40
N GLY A 100 -3.01 2.71 9.71
CA GLY A 100 -1.72 2.42 9.08
C GLY A 100 -1.89 1.74 7.71
N HIS A 101 -0.90 0.93 7.33
CA HIS A 101 -0.84 0.27 6.02
C HIS A 101 -1.93 -0.79 5.82
N PHE A 102 -2.38 -1.45 6.88
CA PHE A 102 -3.31 -2.57 6.82
C PHE A 102 -4.77 -2.12 7.05
N MET A 103 -5.22 -1.11 6.34
CA MET A 103 -6.57 -0.54 6.47
C MET A 103 -7.68 -1.59 6.42
N MET A 104 -7.53 -2.65 5.62
CA MET A 104 -8.49 -3.74 5.52
C MET A 104 -8.63 -4.55 6.82
N ALA A 105 -7.61 -4.53 7.67
CA ALA A 105 -7.60 -5.22 8.96
C ALA A 105 -7.86 -4.26 10.12
N GLU A 106 -7.46 -3.01 10.01
CA GLU A 106 -7.60 -1.99 11.04
C GLU A 106 -8.99 -1.35 11.05
N ASP A 107 -9.58 -1.11 9.88
CA ASP A 107 -10.95 -0.63 9.71
C ASP A 107 -11.67 -1.36 8.58
N PRO A 108 -12.06 -2.64 8.79
CA PRO A 108 -12.68 -3.47 7.76
C PRO A 108 -14.05 -2.95 7.30
N ASP A 109 -14.78 -2.22 8.13
CA ASP A 109 -16.10 -1.70 7.79
C ASP A 109 -16.00 -0.52 6.83
N GLN A 110 -15.15 0.46 7.13
CA GLN A 110 -14.89 1.56 6.21
C GLN A 110 -14.27 1.04 4.90
N PHE A 111 -13.32 0.12 4.97
CA PHE A 111 -12.70 -0.48 3.79
C PHE A 111 -13.75 -1.13 2.87
N ARG A 112 -14.66 -1.95 3.41
CA ARG A 112 -15.72 -2.60 2.63
C ARG A 112 -16.69 -1.58 2.02
N THR A 113 -17.03 -0.55 2.78
CA THR A 113 -17.92 0.52 2.30
C THR A 113 -17.31 1.27 1.13
N VAL A 114 -16.09 1.76 1.28
CA VAL A 114 -15.37 2.52 0.25
C VAL A 114 -15.19 1.71 -1.02
N LEU A 115 -14.69 0.46 -0.88
CA LEU A 115 -14.48 -0.42 -2.02
C LEU A 115 -15.82 -0.79 -2.70
N GLY A 116 -16.84 -1.12 -1.89
CA GLY A 116 -18.17 -1.47 -2.40
C GLY A 116 -18.82 -0.34 -3.17
N ASP A 117 -18.71 0.89 -2.71
CA ASP A 117 -19.29 2.05 -3.38
C ASP A 117 -18.55 2.38 -4.69
N PHE A 118 -17.22 2.24 -4.69
CA PHE A 118 -16.46 2.36 -5.94
C PHE A 118 -16.88 1.32 -6.97
N LEU A 119 -17.00 0.05 -6.58
CA LEU A 119 -17.45 -1.02 -7.49
C LEU A 119 -18.88 -0.80 -8.01
N LYS A 120 -19.80 -0.31 -7.17
CA LYS A 120 -21.17 0.05 -7.60
C LYS A 120 -21.19 1.19 -8.63
N GLN A 121 -20.28 2.15 -8.52
CA GLN A 121 -20.16 3.22 -9.52
C GLN A 121 -19.80 2.66 -10.89
N LEU A 122 -18.91 1.67 -10.95
CA LEU A 122 -18.49 1.04 -12.20
C LEU A 122 -19.64 0.29 -12.90
N THR A 123 -20.49 -0.39 -12.13
CA THR A 123 -21.63 -1.14 -12.69
C THR A 123 -22.77 -0.24 -13.15
N ARG A 124 -22.82 1.03 -12.73
CA ARG A 124 -23.83 2.01 -13.14
C ARG A 124 -23.44 2.80 -14.39
N GLN A 125 -22.18 2.80 -14.76
CA GLN A 125 -21.72 3.41 -16.00
C GLN A 125 -22.05 2.43 -17.16
N PRO A 126 -22.82 2.82 -18.18
CA PRO A 126 -23.00 2.00 -19.36
C PRO A 126 -21.62 1.73 -19.98
N ALA A 127 -21.40 0.51 -20.42
CA ALA A 127 -20.19 0.14 -21.13
C ALA A 127 -19.93 1.16 -22.25
N PRO A 128 -18.68 1.63 -22.45
CA PRO A 128 -18.38 2.49 -23.57
C PRO A 128 -18.79 1.75 -24.85
N HIS A 129 -19.73 2.31 -25.60
CA HIS A 129 -20.11 1.79 -26.89
C HIS A 129 -18.84 1.81 -27.76
N GLY A 130 -18.28 0.63 -28.03
CA GLY A 130 -17.20 0.46 -28.96
C GLY A 130 -17.64 1.00 -30.34
N SER A 131 -16.90 1.97 -30.81
CA SER A 131 -16.93 2.46 -32.20
C SER A 131 -15.91 1.69 -33.00
#